data_7f5bb8cdb7623697a782a0019bc2d913
#
_entry.id   7f5bb8cdb7623697a782a0019bc2d913
#
_cell.length_a   1.000
_cell.length_b   1.000
_cell.length_c   1.000
_cell.angle_alpha   90.00
_cell.angle_beta   90.00
_cell.angle_gamma   90.00
#
_symmetry.space_group_name_H-M   'P 1'
#
loop_
_entity.id
_entity.type
_entity.pdbx_description
1 polymer ?
#
loop_
_entity_poly.entity_id
_entity_poly.type
_entity_poly.pdbx_seq_one_letter_code
_entity_poly.pdbx_strand_id
1 'polypeptide(L)'
;MTTLQNLPAPAPIEQLHHYAYRCRDAEETRHFYEDILGLPLYHIIQSDIVPSTGEHCPYTHLFFRLQDGSCIAFFDLGDDQVAQPSPNTPLWVNHISFRVNSVKALLDMKARLEADGFEVLGVTDHHIFKSIYFFDPNGVRLELTAQLADEFQMLQESKTARKRLDEWTARKIQWRAERAIGKSTDVLQT
;
A
#
# COMPACT_ATOMS: atom_id res chain seq x y z
N MET A 1 11.63 -32.31 -3.82
CA MET A 1 10.37 -31.58 -3.63
C MET A 1 9.79 -32.07 -2.32
N THR A 2 9.88 -31.26 -1.27
CA THR A 2 9.28 -31.57 0.04
C THR A 2 7.77 -31.48 -0.14
N THR A 3 7.08 -32.60 -0.01
CA THR A 3 5.61 -32.65 -0.13
C THR A 3 5.01 -31.86 1.04
N LEU A 4 4.19 -30.85 0.75
CA LEU A 4 3.45 -30.02 1.73
C LEU A 4 2.56 -30.83 2.69
N GLN A 5 2.42 -32.15 2.44
CA GLN A 5 1.53 -33.06 3.18
C GLN A 5 1.94 -33.32 4.64
N ASN A 6 3.18 -32.99 5.04
CA ASN A 6 3.67 -33.21 6.41
C ASN A 6 3.97 -31.92 7.19
N LEU A 7 3.56 -30.77 6.68
CA LEU A 7 3.68 -29.51 7.41
C LEU A 7 2.45 -29.27 8.31
N PRO A 8 2.61 -28.68 9.50
CA PRO A 8 1.47 -28.26 10.30
C PRO A 8 0.63 -27.25 9.51
N ALA A 9 -0.66 -27.17 9.83
CA ALA A 9 -1.53 -26.16 9.23
C ALA A 9 -0.96 -24.75 9.49
N PRO A 10 -1.08 -23.81 8.52
CA PRO A 10 -0.63 -22.45 8.73
C PRO A 10 -1.30 -21.83 9.95
N ALA A 11 -0.55 -21.11 10.77
CA ALA A 11 -1.13 -20.33 11.84
C ALA A 11 -2.04 -19.22 11.26
N PRO A 12 -3.17 -18.90 11.91
CA PRO A 12 -3.98 -17.77 11.52
C PRO A 12 -3.17 -16.46 11.56
N ILE A 13 -3.30 -15.65 10.52
CA ILE A 13 -2.83 -14.27 10.51
C ILE A 13 -4.00 -13.41 10.94
N GLU A 14 -3.92 -12.78 12.11
CA GLU A 14 -5.04 -12.10 12.75
C GLU A 14 -5.28 -10.69 12.19
N GLN A 15 -4.19 -9.90 12.04
CA GLN A 15 -4.26 -8.52 11.56
C GLN A 15 -2.90 -8.03 11.04
N LEU A 16 -2.90 -6.88 10.39
CA LEU A 16 -1.68 -6.18 10.07
C LEU A 16 -1.06 -5.61 11.36
N HIS A 17 0.19 -5.96 11.68
CA HIS A 17 0.91 -5.35 12.80
C HIS A 17 1.43 -3.96 12.42
N HIS A 18 2.26 -3.88 11.38
CA HIS A 18 2.69 -2.63 10.78
C HIS A 18 3.15 -2.84 9.35
N TYR A 19 3.17 -1.75 8.59
CA TYR A 19 3.79 -1.65 7.27
C TYR A 19 4.87 -0.58 7.35
N ALA A 20 6.10 -0.91 6.94
CA ALA A 20 7.24 -0.01 7.10
C ALA A 20 7.79 0.48 5.76
N TYR A 21 8.09 1.78 5.72
CA TYR A 21 8.77 2.47 4.62
C TYR A 21 10.01 3.20 5.14
N ARG A 22 10.85 3.64 4.22
CA ARG A 22 11.88 4.64 4.50
C ARG A 22 11.26 6.02 4.42
N CYS A 23 11.66 6.94 5.32
CA CYS A 23 11.39 8.37 5.19
C CYS A 23 12.69 9.17 5.06
N ARG A 24 12.55 10.37 4.52
CA ARG A 24 13.64 11.32 4.37
C ARG A 24 13.97 11.98 5.70
N ASP A 25 12.95 12.38 6.43
CA ASP A 25 13.04 13.11 7.69
C ASP A 25 11.91 12.67 8.62
N ALA A 26 12.26 12.34 9.85
CA ALA A 26 11.35 11.82 10.85
C ALA A 26 10.31 12.86 11.28
N GLU A 27 10.70 14.14 11.46
CA GLU A 27 9.77 15.18 11.92
C GLU A 27 8.83 15.65 10.81
N GLU A 28 9.30 15.75 9.56
CA GLU A 28 8.43 16.00 8.40
C GLU A 28 7.38 14.89 8.27
N THR A 29 7.78 13.64 8.46
CA THR A 29 6.90 12.47 8.43
C THR A 29 5.90 12.50 9.59
N ARG A 30 6.35 12.83 10.83
CA ARG A 30 5.48 13.00 11.98
C ARG A 30 4.43 14.09 11.72
N HIS A 31 4.86 15.26 11.23
CA HIS A 31 3.93 16.35 10.92
C HIS A 31 2.83 15.90 9.95
N PHE A 32 3.19 15.19 8.89
CA PHE A 32 2.21 14.72 7.93
C PHE A 32 1.25 13.67 8.52
N TYR A 33 1.77 12.63 9.17
CA TYR A 33 0.93 11.53 9.66
C TYR A 33 0.16 11.90 10.92
N GLU A 34 0.76 12.64 11.86
CA GLU A 34 0.09 13.01 13.11
C GLU A 34 -0.76 14.27 12.95
N ASP A 35 -0.17 15.39 12.49
CA ASP A 35 -0.86 16.67 12.51
C ASP A 35 -1.86 16.80 11.33
N ILE A 36 -1.55 16.26 10.14
CA ILE A 36 -2.41 16.34 8.95
C ILE A 36 -3.39 15.19 8.87
N LEU A 37 -2.92 13.94 8.93
CA LEU A 37 -3.77 12.76 8.82
C LEU A 37 -4.46 12.37 10.13
N GLY A 38 -3.98 12.85 11.30
CA GLY A 38 -4.54 12.55 12.62
C GLY A 38 -4.21 11.13 13.12
N LEU A 39 -3.12 10.53 12.65
CA LEU A 39 -2.61 9.26 13.15
C LEU A 39 -1.56 9.52 14.24
N PRO A 40 -1.83 9.25 15.52
CA PRO A 40 -0.90 9.60 16.59
C PRO A 40 0.42 8.86 16.46
N LEU A 41 1.53 9.57 16.72
CA LEU A 41 2.83 8.95 16.92
C LEU A 41 2.75 8.08 18.18
N TYR A 42 2.82 6.77 17.98
CA TYR A 42 2.55 5.80 19.04
C TYR A 42 3.80 5.22 19.69
N HIS A 43 4.84 5.00 18.88
CA HIS A 43 6.07 4.39 19.34
C HIS A 43 7.26 4.81 18.49
N ILE A 44 8.45 4.86 19.10
CA ILE A 44 9.74 5.10 18.45
C ILE A 44 10.75 4.06 18.93
N ILE A 45 11.49 3.48 18.00
CA ILE A 45 12.67 2.65 18.26
C ILE A 45 13.88 3.38 17.70
N GLN A 46 14.95 3.47 18.47
CA GLN A 46 16.24 3.99 18.00
C GLN A 46 17.32 2.95 18.26
N SER A 47 18.20 2.75 17.29
CA SER A 47 19.32 1.83 17.41
C SER A 47 20.44 2.20 16.44
N ASP A 48 21.67 1.89 16.83
CA ASP A 48 22.83 2.01 15.94
C ASP A 48 23.12 0.70 15.19
N ILE A 49 22.50 -0.41 15.64
CA ILE A 49 22.69 -1.74 15.05
C ILE A 49 21.35 -2.29 14.60
N VAL A 50 21.30 -2.82 13.37
CA VAL A 50 20.13 -3.50 12.82
C VAL A 50 20.02 -4.90 13.45
N PRO A 51 18.98 -5.19 14.26
CA PRO A 51 18.90 -6.45 15.01
C PRO A 51 18.89 -7.72 14.16
N SER A 52 18.32 -7.64 12.95
CA SER A 52 18.16 -8.78 12.06
C SER A 52 19.42 -9.14 11.26
N THR A 53 20.34 -8.18 11.05
CA THR A 53 21.54 -8.36 10.22
C THR A 53 22.85 -8.16 10.99
N GLY A 54 22.81 -7.44 12.13
CA GLY A 54 24.01 -7.01 12.87
C GLY A 54 24.76 -5.85 12.21
N GLU A 55 24.22 -5.25 11.17
CA GLU A 55 24.80 -4.12 10.47
C GLU A 55 24.80 -2.87 11.37
N HIS A 56 25.90 -2.09 11.35
CA HIS A 56 25.96 -0.78 11.96
C HIS A 56 25.32 0.25 11.02
N CYS A 57 24.10 0.64 11.30
CA CYS A 57 23.34 1.64 10.57
C CYS A 57 22.42 2.36 11.57
N PRO A 58 22.82 3.52 12.11
CA PRO A 58 21.99 4.29 13.02
C PRO A 58 20.66 4.67 12.37
N TYR A 59 19.57 4.47 13.09
CA TYR A 59 18.23 4.80 12.59
C TYR A 59 17.27 5.18 13.72
N THR A 60 16.19 5.86 13.34
CA THR A 60 14.97 5.93 14.14
C THR A 60 13.83 5.29 13.38
N HIS A 61 12.97 4.53 14.09
CA HIS A 61 11.81 3.85 13.54
C HIS A 61 10.55 4.34 14.23
N LEU A 62 9.74 5.10 13.50
CA LEU A 62 8.51 5.73 13.97
C LEU A 62 7.30 4.86 13.65
N PHE A 63 6.32 4.82 14.55
CA PHE A 63 5.06 4.10 14.37
C PHE A 63 3.88 5.04 14.57
N PHE A 64 3.02 5.17 13.57
CA PHE A 64 1.77 5.94 13.63
C PHE A 64 0.60 4.97 13.69
N ARG A 65 -0.23 5.08 14.73
CA ARG A 65 -1.23 4.07 15.06
C ARG A 65 -2.58 4.36 14.41
N LEU A 66 -3.17 3.33 13.80
CA LEU A 66 -4.56 3.30 13.32
C LEU A 66 -5.51 2.90 14.45
N GLN A 67 -6.82 3.09 14.25
CA GLN A 67 -7.85 2.78 15.26
C GLN A 67 -7.97 1.29 15.58
N ASP A 68 -7.64 0.41 14.64
CA ASP A 68 -7.61 -1.05 14.83
C ASP A 68 -6.36 -1.57 15.55
N GLY A 69 -5.43 -0.66 15.88
CA GLY A 69 -4.16 -0.98 16.55
C GLY A 69 -3.01 -1.30 15.62
N SER A 70 -3.23 -1.48 14.33
CA SER A 70 -2.16 -1.59 13.33
C SER A 70 -1.43 -0.26 13.17
N CYS A 71 -0.23 -0.29 12.58
CA CYS A 71 0.55 0.92 12.37
C CYS A 71 1.04 1.05 10.93
N ILE A 72 1.18 2.29 10.48
CA ILE A 72 2.14 2.62 9.44
C ILE A 72 3.43 3.10 10.12
N ALA A 73 4.57 2.67 9.60
CA ALA A 73 5.84 2.92 10.25
C ALA A 73 6.90 3.40 9.25
N PHE A 74 7.89 4.14 9.76
CA PHE A 74 8.93 4.72 8.92
C PHE A 74 10.30 4.56 9.55
N PHE A 75 11.30 4.30 8.71
CA PHE A 75 12.71 4.35 9.05
C PHE A 75 13.35 5.61 8.51
N ASP A 76 13.87 6.44 9.39
CA ASP A 76 14.79 7.52 9.06
C ASP A 76 16.22 7.03 9.34
N LEU A 77 17.06 7.04 8.32
CA LEU A 77 18.46 6.58 8.38
C LEU A 77 19.45 7.73 8.51
N GLY A 78 18.96 8.97 8.70
CA GLY A 78 19.78 10.16 8.88
C GLY A 78 20.56 10.60 7.61
N ASP A 79 20.09 10.22 6.42
CA ASP A 79 20.76 10.52 5.15
C ASP A 79 19.92 11.35 4.18
N ASP A 80 18.77 11.87 4.65
CA ASP A 80 17.85 12.75 3.93
C ASP A 80 17.30 12.16 2.62
N GLN A 81 17.27 10.82 2.48
CA GLN A 81 16.81 10.15 1.26
C GLN A 81 15.46 9.48 1.44
N VAL A 82 14.65 9.49 0.39
CA VAL A 82 13.42 8.70 0.28
C VAL A 82 13.68 7.35 -0.40
N ALA A 83 12.75 6.42 -0.25
CA ALA A 83 12.78 5.16 -0.99
C ALA A 83 12.67 5.41 -2.49
N GLN A 84 13.49 4.72 -3.29
CA GLN A 84 13.40 4.81 -4.74
C GLN A 84 12.13 4.13 -5.25
N PRO A 85 11.39 4.74 -6.19
CA PRO A 85 10.26 4.09 -6.84
C PRO A 85 10.68 2.81 -7.55
N SER A 86 9.80 1.84 -7.62
CA SER A 86 10.04 0.62 -8.39
C SER A 86 10.16 0.94 -9.89
N PRO A 87 11.29 0.60 -10.56
CA PRO A 87 11.58 1.08 -11.92
C PRO A 87 10.65 0.49 -12.99
N ASN A 88 9.94 -0.60 -12.69
CA ASN A 88 9.05 -1.30 -13.63
C ASN A 88 7.58 -1.29 -13.19
N THR A 89 7.22 -0.46 -12.21
CA THR A 89 5.88 -0.42 -11.64
C THR A 89 5.28 0.98 -11.81
N PRO A 90 4.15 1.12 -12.51
CA PRO A 90 3.46 2.40 -12.60
C PRO A 90 3.11 2.94 -11.21
N LEU A 91 3.21 4.26 -11.04
CA LEU A 91 3.02 4.93 -9.73
C LEU A 91 1.65 4.68 -9.09
N TRP A 92 0.64 4.34 -9.87
CA TRP A 92 -0.70 4.04 -9.37
C TRP A 92 -0.86 2.63 -8.77
N VAL A 93 0.13 1.72 -8.96
CA VAL A 93 0.02 0.31 -8.54
C VAL A 93 0.28 0.16 -7.05
N ASN A 94 1.45 0.61 -6.58
CA ASN A 94 1.83 0.46 -5.18
C ASN A 94 1.24 1.60 -4.36
N HIS A 95 0.34 1.27 -3.44
CA HIS A 95 -0.27 2.23 -2.53
C HIS A 95 -0.72 1.54 -1.23
N ILE A 96 -0.92 2.35 -0.20
CA ILE A 96 -1.55 1.91 1.05
C ILE A 96 -2.92 2.55 1.13
N SER A 97 -3.95 1.73 1.32
CA SER A 97 -5.32 2.20 1.51
C SER A 97 -5.71 2.17 2.98
N PHE A 98 -6.15 3.32 3.51
CA PHE A 98 -6.72 3.45 4.84
C PHE A 98 -8.23 3.64 4.73
N ARG A 99 -8.98 2.94 5.57
CA ARG A 99 -10.43 3.07 5.63
C ARG A 99 -10.82 4.27 6.48
N VAL A 100 -11.73 5.11 5.95
CA VAL A 100 -12.47 6.11 6.70
C VAL A 100 -13.93 5.68 6.88
N ASN A 101 -14.61 6.21 7.88
CA ASN A 101 -15.92 5.73 8.31
C ASN A 101 -17.08 6.13 7.40
N SER A 102 -16.91 7.11 6.51
CA SER A 102 -17.99 7.61 5.65
C SER A 102 -17.45 8.39 4.44
N VAL A 103 -18.31 8.56 3.42
CA VAL A 103 -18.03 9.45 2.29
C VAL A 103 -17.86 10.90 2.74
N LYS A 104 -18.61 11.33 3.77
CA LYS A 104 -18.42 12.68 4.33
C LYS A 104 -17.01 12.84 4.90
N ALA A 105 -16.53 11.89 5.71
CA ALA A 105 -15.17 11.92 6.24
C ALA A 105 -14.10 11.90 5.13
N LEU A 106 -14.35 11.16 4.04
CA LEU A 106 -13.47 11.16 2.86
C LEU A 106 -13.36 12.56 2.24
N LEU A 107 -14.51 13.24 2.07
CA LEU A 107 -14.55 14.60 1.51
C LEU A 107 -13.94 15.64 2.43
N ASP A 108 -14.15 15.52 3.75
CA ASP A 108 -13.54 16.40 4.74
C ASP A 108 -12.01 16.27 4.73
N MET A 109 -11.50 15.02 4.61
CA MET A 109 -10.05 14.79 4.49
C MET A 109 -9.47 15.26 3.16
N LYS A 110 -10.23 15.14 2.06
CA LYS A 110 -9.83 15.72 0.77
C LYS A 110 -9.63 17.21 0.90
N ALA A 111 -10.64 17.93 1.42
CA ALA A 111 -10.57 19.36 1.60
C ALA A 111 -9.42 19.81 2.52
N ARG A 112 -9.15 19.04 3.59
CA ARG A 112 -8.02 19.30 4.50
C ARG A 112 -6.68 19.16 3.79
N LEU A 113 -6.45 18.06 3.09
CA LEU A 113 -5.21 17.84 2.35
C LEU A 113 -4.96 18.91 1.28
N GLU A 114 -6.01 19.29 0.53
CA GLU A 114 -5.93 20.36 -0.48
C GLU A 114 -5.62 21.73 0.16
N ALA A 115 -6.18 22.02 1.35
CA ALA A 115 -5.87 23.23 2.09
C ALA A 115 -4.43 23.28 2.60
N ASP A 116 -3.85 22.13 2.91
CA ASP A 116 -2.44 21.99 3.29
C ASP A 116 -1.49 21.87 2.06
N GLY A 117 -2.03 22.05 0.83
CA GLY A 117 -1.26 22.12 -0.42
C GLY A 117 -0.95 20.79 -1.10
N PHE A 118 -1.55 19.69 -0.65
CA PHE A 118 -1.38 18.39 -1.30
C PHE A 118 -2.27 18.26 -2.53
N GLU A 119 -1.72 17.68 -3.61
CA GLU A 119 -2.50 17.29 -4.77
C GLU A 119 -3.31 16.02 -4.45
N VAL A 120 -4.64 16.09 -4.59
CA VAL A 120 -5.54 14.98 -4.28
C VAL A 120 -6.35 14.57 -5.51
N LEU A 121 -6.11 13.36 -6.00
CA LEU A 121 -6.86 12.76 -7.10
C LEU A 121 -8.16 12.12 -6.58
N GLY A 122 -9.22 12.30 -7.30
CA GLY A 122 -10.54 11.69 -7.02
C GLY A 122 -11.55 12.74 -6.52
N VAL A 123 -12.73 12.37 -6.16
CA VAL A 123 -13.25 11.08 -5.66
C VAL A 123 -13.42 10.08 -6.80
N THR A 124 -12.78 8.92 -6.70
CA THR A 124 -12.95 7.82 -7.63
C THR A 124 -14.01 6.84 -7.09
N ASP A 125 -14.97 6.46 -7.94
CA ASP A 125 -16.02 5.50 -7.59
C ASP A 125 -15.64 4.10 -8.09
N HIS A 126 -15.47 3.17 -7.15
CA HIS A 126 -15.18 1.75 -7.43
C HIS A 126 -16.42 0.86 -7.24
N HIS A 127 -17.63 1.46 -7.20
CA HIS A 127 -18.93 0.81 -6.97
C HIS A 127 -19.13 0.30 -5.54
N ILE A 128 -18.20 -0.46 -5.00
CA ILE A 128 -18.24 -1.01 -3.64
C ILE A 128 -17.57 -0.10 -2.60
N PHE A 129 -16.80 0.88 -3.05
CA PHE A 129 -16.18 1.92 -2.21
C PHE A 129 -15.84 3.16 -3.04
N LYS A 130 -15.61 4.29 -2.37
CA LYS A 130 -15.11 5.54 -2.96
C LYS A 130 -13.76 5.90 -2.37
N SER A 131 -12.86 6.44 -3.20
CA SER A 131 -11.49 6.71 -2.79
C SER A 131 -10.98 8.06 -3.27
N ILE A 132 -10.02 8.59 -2.49
CA ILE A 132 -9.12 9.66 -2.90
C ILE A 132 -7.67 9.16 -2.81
N TYR A 133 -6.80 9.73 -3.64
CA TYR A 133 -5.38 9.33 -3.75
C TYR A 133 -4.49 10.56 -3.65
N PHE A 134 -3.39 10.44 -2.93
CA PHE A 134 -2.37 11.49 -2.77
C PHE A 134 -1.02 10.87 -2.43
N PHE A 135 0.02 11.68 -2.38
CA PHE A 135 1.36 11.25 -1.97
C PHE A 135 1.73 11.90 -0.65
N ASP A 136 2.39 11.13 0.21
CA ASP A 136 3.04 11.68 1.40
C ASP A 136 4.35 12.40 1.04
N PRO A 137 5.02 13.10 1.98
CA PRO A 137 6.30 13.78 1.72
C PRO A 137 7.44 12.84 1.28
N ASN A 138 7.32 11.55 1.53
CA ASN A 138 8.30 10.53 1.17
C ASN A 138 8.04 9.88 -0.21
N GLY A 139 6.99 10.32 -0.92
CA GLY A 139 6.57 9.75 -2.20
C GLY A 139 5.79 8.44 -2.08
N VAL A 140 5.31 8.08 -0.89
CA VAL A 140 4.42 6.94 -0.69
C VAL A 140 3.02 7.32 -1.15
N ARG A 141 2.48 6.55 -2.11
CA ARG A 141 1.11 6.76 -2.54
C ARG A 141 0.14 6.23 -1.50
N LEU A 142 -0.76 7.09 -1.07
CA LEU A 142 -1.82 6.78 -0.11
C LEU A 142 -3.18 6.84 -0.79
N GLU A 143 -4.09 6.03 -0.27
CA GLU A 143 -5.51 6.04 -0.59
C GLU A 143 -6.31 6.15 0.69
N LEU A 144 -7.31 7.03 0.73
CA LEU A 144 -8.36 6.95 1.72
C LEU A 144 -9.62 6.39 1.08
N THR A 145 -10.24 5.41 1.74
CA THR A 145 -11.37 4.66 1.19
C THR A 145 -12.56 4.70 2.13
N ALA A 146 -13.72 5.11 1.61
CA ALA A 146 -15.01 4.99 2.26
C ALA A 146 -15.78 3.79 1.69
N GLN A 147 -15.97 2.75 2.50
CA GLN A 147 -16.71 1.54 2.11
C GLN A 147 -18.18 1.87 1.90
N LEU A 148 -18.75 1.44 0.76
CA LEU A 148 -20.18 1.54 0.44
C LEU A 148 -20.89 0.19 0.58
N ALA A 149 -20.23 -0.88 0.10
CA ALA A 149 -20.77 -2.22 0.20
C ALA A 149 -20.78 -2.71 1.66
N ASP A 150 -21.88 -3.33 2.06
CA ASP A 150 -21.99 -4.01 3.33
C ASP A 150 -21.25 -5.36 3.35
N GLU A 151 -21.21 -6.02 4.51
CA GLU A 151 -20.53 -7.30 4.67
C GLU A 151 -21.12 -8.41 3.78
N PHE A 152 -22.45 -8.41 3.62
CA PHE A 152 -23.12 -9.39 2.75
C PHE A 152 -22.70 -9.21 1.28
N GLN A 153 -22.69 -7.98 0.79
CA GLN A 153 -22.23 -7.67 -0.58
C GLN A 153 -20.76 -8.07 -0.76
N MET A 154 -19.87 -7.76 0.20
CA MET A 154 -18.47 -8.16 0.15
C MET A 154 -18.30 -9.68 0.18
N LEU A 155 -19.13 -10.40 0.91
CA LEU A 155 -19.14 -11.86 0.91
C LEU A 155 -19.56 -12.43 -0.46
N GLN A 156 -20.50 -11.80 -1.18
CA GLN A 156 -20.86 -12.20 -2.54
C GLN A 156 -19.70 -11.97 -3.51
N GLU A 157 -19.02 -10.83 -3.42
CA GLU A 157 -17.82 -10.56 -4.21
C GLU A 157 -16.74 -11.62 -3.98
N SER A 158 -16.48 -12.00 -2.73
CA SER A 158 -15.48 -13.01 -2.39
C SER A 158 -15.73 -14.38 -3.03
N LYS A 159 -17.00 -14.79 -3.17
CA LYS A 159 -17.39 -16.06 -3.82
C LYS A 159 -16.99 -16.12 -5.30
N THR A 160 -16.88 -14.97 -5.96
CA THR A 160 -16.52 -14.89 -7.38
C THR A 160 -15.02 -14.69 -7.60
N ALA A 161 -14.26 -14.36 -6.55
CA ALA A 161 -12.85 -13.99 -6.65
C ALA A 161 -11.97 -15.07 -7.32
N ARG A 162 -12.17 -16.34 -6.98
CA ARG A 162 -11.41 -17.46 -7.57
C ARG A 162 -11.70 -17.57 -9.07
N LYS A 163 -12.97 -17.52 -9.47
CA LYS A 163 -13.37 -17.58 -10.88
C LYS A 163 -12.74 -16.43 -11.68
N ARG A 164 -12.82 -15.20 -11.18
CA ARG A 164 -12.21 -14.02 -11.81
C ARG A 164 -10.69 -14.16 -11.97
N LEU A 165 -9.99 -14.76 -10.98
CA LEU A 165 -8.56 -15.02 -11.07
C LEU A 165 -8.24 -16.06 -12.15
N ASP A 166 -9.05 -17.11 -12.28
CA ASP A 166 -8.87 -18.14 -13.31
C ASP A 166 -9.10 -17.55 -14.71
N GLU A 167 -10.13 -16.72 -14.89
CA GLU A 167 -10.39 -15.98 -16.13
C GLU A 167 -9.22 -15.05 -16.51
N TRP A 168 -8.68 -14.30 -15.54
CA TRP A 168 -7.49 -13.47 -15.74
C TRP A 168 -6.26 -14.28 -16.13
N THR A 169 -6.07 -15.45 -15.51
CA THR A 169 -4.95 -16.33 -15.80
C THR A 169 -5.04 -16.86 -17.26
N ALA A 170 -6.22 -17.29 -17.69
CA ALA A 170 -6.45 -17.72 -19.06
C ALA A 170 -6.18 -16.58 -20.06
N ARG A 171 -6.68 -15.39 -19.80
CA ARG A 171 -6.45 -14.19 -20.61
C ARG A 171 -4.96 -13.83 -20.74
N LYS A 172 -4.19 -13.92 -19.64
CA LYS A 172 -2.74 -13.70 -19.68
C LYS A 172 -2.00 -14.72 -20.56
N ILE A 173 -2.42 -15.99 -20.54
CA ILE A 173 -1.84 -17.04 -21.39
C ILE A 173 -2.08 -16.69 -22.86
N GLN A 174 -3.30 -16.32 -23.21
CA GLN A 174 -3.64 -15.89 -24.57
C GLN A 174 -2.80 -14.68 -25.03
N TRP A 175 -2.71 -13.62 -24.24
CA TRP A 175 -1.89 -12.45 -24.57
C TRP A 175 -0.39 -12.78 -24.76
N ARG A 176 0.14 -13.71 -23.97
CA ARG A 176 1.53 -14.15 -24.14
C ARG A 176 1.73 -14.88 -25.46
N ALA A 177 0.78 -15.73 -25.84
CA ALA A 177 0.83 -16.44 -27.12
C ALA A 177 0.74 -15.46 -28.30
N GLU A 178 -0.18 -14.51 -28.27
CA GLU A 178 -0.35 -13.48 -29.31
C GLU A 178 0.93 -12.64 -29.48
N ARG A 179 1.55 -12.19 -28.38
CA ARG A 179 2.81 -11.45 -28.41
C ARG A 179 4.00 -12.28 -28.93
N ALA A 180 4.03 -13.57 -28.68
CA ALA A 180 5.07 -14.45 -29.20
C ALA A 180 4.96 -14.60 -30.73
N ILE A 181 3.74 -14.72 -31.26
CA ILE A 181 3.47 -14.79 -32.69
C ILE A 181 3.82 -13.46 -33.38
N GLY A 182 3.40 -12.30 -32.81
CA GLY A 182 3.69 -10.97 -33.35
C GLY A 182 5.19 -10.68 -33.48
N LYS A 183 5.97 -11.06 -32.47
CA LYS A 183 7.44 -10.94 -32.53
C LYS A 183 8.09 -11.82 -33.58
N SER A 184 7.50 -12.99 -33.89
CA SER A 184 8.01 -13.88 -34.94
C SER A 184 7.78 -13.37 -36.36
N THR A 185 6.73 -12.57 -36.55
CA THR A 185 6.42 -11.94 -37.86
C THR A 185 7.28 -10.71 -38.15
N ASP A 186 7.68 -9.94 -37.14
CA ASP A 186 8.56 -8.79 -37.31
C ASP A 186 10.04 -9.17 -37.64
N VAL A 187 10.49 -10.36 -37.22
CA VAL A 187 11.85 -10.86 -37.50
C VAL A 187 11.98 -11.39 -38.96
N LEU A 188 10.87 -11.70 -39.60
CA LEU A 188 10.87 -12.23 -40.99
C LEU A 188 10.73 -11.11 -42.07
N GLN A 189 10.61 -9.85 -41.65
CA GLN A 189 10.49 -8.68 -42.55
C GLN A 189 11.75 -7.78 -42.57
N THR A 190 12.82 -8.16 -41.87
CA THR A 190 14.15 -7.53 -41.94
C THR A 190 15.16 -8.45 -42.60
#